data_38ff4cc358fed98611d7bbc9d3b4af0d
#
_entry.id   38ff4cc358fed98611d7bbc9d3b4af0d
#
_cell.length_a   1.000
_cell.length_b   1.000
_cell.length_c   1.000
_cell.angle_alpha   90.00
_cell.angle_beta   90.00
_cell.angle_gamma   90.00
#
_symmetry.space_group_name_H-M   'P 1'
#
loop_
_entity.id
_entity.type
_entity.pdbx_description
1 polymer ?
#
loop_
_entity_poly.entity_id
_entity_poly.type
_entity_poly.pdbx_seq_one_letter_code
_entity_poly.pdbx_strand_id
1 'polypeptide(L)'
;MLALILAAAIDQPVLHYIPKHEELKYTFGGAPPTHHIKPGTRIVSWTEDCYDGAVTSADQLPTKVIPPGHDNPQTGPFYIDGAEPGDTIAIHIEKLEPARDHGISSFFPGFGALNGTDRTAILGAEL
;
A
#
# COMPACT_ATOMS: atom_id res chain seq x y z
N MET A 1 -9.82 -48.62 9.01
CA MET A 1 -10.67 -47.47 9.40
C MET A 1 -9.97 -46.21 8.96
N LEU A 2 -10.48 -45.56 7.91
CA LEU A 2 -9.94 -44.30 7.40
C LEU A 2 -10.68 -43.17 8.14
N ALA A 3 -9.98 -42.45 9.03
CA ALA A 3 -10.56 -41.30 9.72
C ALA A 3 -10.59 -40.15 8.74
N LEU A 4 -11.78 -39.79 8.27
CA LEU A 4 -12.02 -38.58 7.51
C LEU A 4 -11.95 -37.38 8.47
N ILE A 5 -10.82 -36.67 8.48
CA ILE A 5 -10.72 -35.42 9.22
C ILE A 5 -11.47 -34.37 8.38
N LEU A 6 -12.70 -34.08 8.79
CA LEU A 6 -13.45 -32.95 8.28
C LEU A 6 -12.79 -31.70 8.86
N ALA A 7 -11.92 -31.04 8.08
CA ALA A 7 -11.46 -29.70 8.43
C ALA A 7 -12.68 -28.77 8.37
N ALA A 8 -13.19 -28.39 9.53
CA ALA A 8 -14.17 -27.30 9.60
C ALA A 8 -13.52 -26.07 8.94
N ALA A 9 -14.16 -25.50 7.94
CA ALA A 9 -13.77 -24.22 7.41
C ALA A 9 -13.90 -23.20 8.56
N ILE A 10 -12.77 -22.83 9.16
CA ILE A 10 -12.73 -21.76 10.14
C ILE A 10 -13.07 -20.51 9.33
N ASP A 11 -14.17 -19.85 9.68
CA ASP A 11 -14.57 -18.59 9.08
C ASP A 11 -13.43 -17.58 9.34
N GLN A 12 -12.66 -17.31 8.30
CA GLN A 12 -11.47 -16.47 8.40
C GLN A 12 -11.92 -15.01 8.63
N PRO A 13 -11.47 -14.35 9.71
CA PRO A 13 -11.87 -12.98 9.93
C PRO A 13 -11.42 -12.08 8.77
N VAL A 14 -12.31 -11.20 8.32
CA VAL A 14 -12.05 -10.26 7.22
C VAL A 14 -12.12 -8.85 7.75
N LEU A 15 -11.04 -8.09 7.55
CA LEU A 15 -10.99 -6.67 7.80
C LEU A 15 -11.12 -5.92 6.45
N HIS A 16 -12.17 -5.11 6.31
CA HIS A 16 -12.30 -4.15 5.23
C HIS A 16 -11.86 -2.79 5.74
N TYR A 17 -10.75 -2.29 5.24
CA TYR A 17 -10.19 -1.00 5.65
C TYR A 17 -9.74 -0.19 4.44
N ILE A 18 -10.52 0.83 4.13
CA ILE A 18 -10.17 1.85 3.14
C ILE A 18 -9.78 3.11 3.92
N PRO A 19 -8.49 3.46 4.00
CA PRO A 19 -8.09 4.65 4.74
C PRO A 19 -8.63 5.90 4.06
N LYS A 20 -8.98 6.90 4.87
CA LYS A 20 -9.12 8.26 4.38
C LYS A 20 -7.74 8.86 4.14
N HIS A 21 -7.65 9.89 3.32
CA HIS A 21 -6.36 10.51 2.99
C HIS A 21 -5.61 10.99 4.26
N GLU A 22 -6.30 11.57 5.23
CA GLU A 22 -5.73 12.03 6.50
C GLU A 22 -5.26 10.89 7.43
N GLU A 23 -5.63 9.66 7.14
CA GLU A 23 -5.21 8.47 7.89
C GLU A 23 -3.93 7.85 7.34
N LEU A 24 -3.53 8.22 6.12
CA LEU A 24 -2.30 7.74 5.49
C LEU A 24 -1.08 8.14 6.33
N LYS A 25 -0.04 7.33 6.26
CA LYS A 25 1.22 7.55 6.98
C LYS A 25 2.35 7.70 5.99
N TYR A 26 3.28 8.58 6.32
CA TYR A 26 4.45 8.87 5.48
C TYR A 26 5.76 8.44 6.17
N THR A 27 5.66 7.42 7.02
CA THR A 27 6.78 6.88 7.80
C THR A 27 6.66 5.37 7.93
N PHE A 28 7.79 4.68 7.94
CA PHE A 28 7.87 3.23 8.14
C PHE A 28 7.79 2.80 9.61
N GLY A 29 7.57 3.69 10.54
CA GLY A 29 7.47 3.36 11.96
C GLY A 29 7.05 4.56 12.80
N GLY A 30 6.82 4.31 14.09
CA GLY A 30 6.44 5.33 15.06
C GLY A 30 4.97 5.77 15.03
N ALA A 31 4.21 5.36 14.01
CA ALA A 31 2.76 5.60 14.00
C ALA A 31 2.04 4.53 14.82
N PRO A 32 1.02 4.90 15.62
CA PRO A 32 0.19 3.91 16.30
C PRO A 32 -0.57 3.05 15.28
N PRO A 33 -0.86 1.78 15.60
CA PRO A 33 -1.62 0.91 14.71
C PRO A 33 -3.05 1.43 14.52
N THR A 34 -3.54 1.35 13.30
CA THR A 34 -4.94 1.68 12.98
C THR A 34 -5.89 0.58 13.45
N HIS A 35 -5.44 -0.67 13.38
CA HIS A 35 -6.21 -1.86 13.76
C HIS A 35 -5.31 -2.90 14.40
N HIS A 36 -5.91 -3.66 15.33
CA HIS A 36 -5.38 -4.91 15.83
C HIS A 36 -6.02 -6.06 15.08
N ILE A 37 -5.22 -6.97 14.56
CA ILE A 37 -5.67 -8.12 13.78
C ILE A 37 -5.08 -9.42 14.32
N LYS A 38 -5.82 -10.50 14.21
CA LYS A 38 -5.32 -11.84 14.56
C LYS A 38 -4.54 -12.43 13.38
N PRO A 39 -3.56 -13.31 13.64
CA PRO A 39 -2.96 -14.13 12.59
C PRO A 39 -4.04 -14.81 11.74
N GLY A 40 -3.86 -14.84 10.43
CA GLY A 40 -4.83 -15.40 9.49
C GLY A 40 -5.99 -14.46 9.12
N THR A 41 -6.00 -13.22 9.60
CA THR A 41 -6.99 -12.23 9.16
C THR A 41 -6.74 -11.87 7.68
N ARG A 42 -7.80 -11.96 6.86
CA ARG A 42 -7.80 -11.40 5.51
C ARG A 42 -8.01 -9.88 5.58
N ILE A 43 -7.16 -9.13 4.93
CA ILE A 43 -7.31 -7.67 4.82
C ILE A 43 -7.70 -7.33 3.39
N VAL A 44 -8.81 -6.63 3.23
CA VAL A 44 -9.22 -5.99 1.98
C VAL A 44 -9.00 -4.50 2.16
N SER A 45 -8.06 -3.95 1.41
CA SER A 45 -7.63 -2.57 1.60
C SER A 45 -7.31 -1.89 0.28
N TRP A 46 -7.03 -0.61 0.34
CA TRP A 46 -6.62 0.24 -0.76
C TRP A 46 -5.32 0.97 -0.39
N THR A 47 -4.50 1.24 -1.37
CA THR A 47 -3.27 2.02 -1.20
C THR A 47 -3.24 3.17 -2.19
N GLU A 48 -2.74 4.31 -1.77
CA GLU A 48 -2.50 5.46 -2.65
C GLU A 48 -1.22 5.26 -3.45
N ASP A 49 -1.07 6.00 -4.56
CA ASP A 49 0.17 6.01 -5.32
C ASP A 49 1.30 6.76 -4.58
N CYS A 50 2.54 6.57 -5.05
CA CYS A 50 3.72 7.14 -4.40
C CYS A 50 3.77 8.68 -4.46
N TYR A 51 2.92 9.30 -5.26
CA TYR A 51 2.80 10.75 -5.41
C TYR A 51 1.64 11.34 -4.61
N ASP A 52 1.07 10.57 -3.67
CA ASP A 52 -0.03 10.99 -2.80
C ASP A 52 -1.31 11.43 -3.57
N GLY A 53 -1.51 10.87 -4.76
CA GLY A 53 -2.60 11.26 -5.65
C GLY A 53 -2.46 12.68 -6.23
N ALA A 54 -1.36 13.37 -5.97
CA ALA A 54 -1.18 14.78 -6.33
C ALA A 54 -0.89 14.98 -7.82
N VAL A 55 -0.33 13.99 -8.50
CA VAL A 55 -0.03 14.05 -9.94
C VAL A 55 -1.23 13.54 -10.72
N THR A 56 -1.92 14.41 -11.42
CA THR A 56 -3.15 14.09 -12.16
C THR A 56 -3.04 14.34 -13.67
N SER A 57 -1.94 14.96 -14.12
CA SER A 57 -1.66 15.20 -15.54
C SER A 57 -0.17 15.14 -15.85
N ALA A 58 0.17 14.88 -17.12
CA ALA A 58 1.56 14.84 -17.59
C ALA A 58 2.29 16.19 -17.49
N ASP A 59 1.57 17.29 -17.36
CA ASP A 59 2.13 18.63 -17.23
C ASP A 59 2.55 18.96 -15.79
N GLN A 60 2.15 18.13 -14.83
CA GLN A 60 2.49 18.31 -13.42
C GLN A 60 3.81 17.62 -13.10
N LEU A 61 4.68 18.33 -12.42
CA LEU A 61 5.93 17.77 -11.90
C LEU A 61 5.75 17.39 -10.43
N PRO A 62 6.06 16.13 -10.03
CA PRO A 62 5.94 15.70 -8.65
C PRO A 62 6.60 16.66 -7.66
N THR A 63 7.79 17.17 -7.99
CA THR A 63 8.54 18.14 -7.18
C THR A 63 7.81 19.46 -6.92
N LYS A 64 6.74 19.73 -7.67
CA LYS A 64 5.95 20.98 -7.57
C LYS A 64 4.59 20.77 -6.93
N VAL A 65 4.04 19.57 -7.02
CA VAL A 65 2.67 19.30 -6.57
C VAL A 65 2.59 18.47 -5.30
N ILE A 66 3.61 17.66 -5.00
CA ILE A 66 3.64 16.87 -3.77
C ILE A 66 4.10 17.77 -2.62
N PRO A 67 3.33 17.87 -1.52
CA PRO A 67 3.79 18.57 -0.33
C PRO A 67 5.05 17.91 0.25
N PRO A 68 5.98 18.67 0.83
CA PRO A 68 7.16 18.10 1.44
C PRO A 68 6.83 17.03 2.48
N GLY A 69 7.43 15.85 2.35
CA GLY A 69 7.21 14.71 3.24
C GLY A 69 5.93 13.91 2.97
N HIS A 70 5.22 14.17 1.87
CA HIS A 70 3.99 13.46 1.48
C HIS A 70 4.21 12.46 0.34
N ASP A 71 5.43 12.07 0.07
CA ASP A 71 5.75 11.01 -0.86
C ASP A 71 5.63 9.63 -0.20
N ASN A 72 5.23 8.62 -0.99
CA ASN A 72 5.06 7.24 -0.56
C ASN A 72 4.08 7.04 0.61
N PRO A 73 2.83 7.48 0.51
CA PRO A 73 1.83 7.26 1.53
C PRO A 73 1.59 5.77 1.77
N GLN A 74 1.33 5.42 3.01
CA GLN A 74 1.18 4.04 3.46
C GLN A 74 -0.15 3.83 4.16
N THR A 75 -0.77 2.68 3.89
CA THR A 75 -1.98 2.21 4.53
C THR A 75 -1.63 1.37 5.77
N GLY A 76 -2.24 1.67 6.89
CA GLY A 76 -1.95 1.04 8.17
C GLY A 76 -1.34 2.02 9.17
N PRO A 77 -0.44 1.57 10.08
CA PRO A 77 0.01 0.19 10.29
C PRO A 77 -1.03 -0.71 10.96
N PHE A 78 -0.89 -2.02 10.78
CA PHE A 78 -1.69 -3.03 11.45
C PHE A 78 -0.86 -3.73 12.52
N TYR A 79 -1.41 -3.86 13.73
CA TYR A 79 -0.78 -4.65 14.79
C TYR A 79 -1.29 -6.09 14.69
N ILE A 80 -0.37 -7.06 14.63
CA ILE A 80 -0.72 -8.48 14.59
C ILE A 80 -0.66 -9.00 16.02
N ASP A 81 -1.81 -9.42 16.55
CA ASP A 81 -1.90 -9.92 17.92
C ASP A 81 -1.00 -11.13 18.12
N GLY A 82 -0.13 -11.03 19.13
CA GLY A 82 0.81 -12.08 19.49
C GLY A 82 2.13 -12.09 18.70
N ALA A 83 2.32 -11.18 17.74
CA ALA A 83 3.61 -11.03 17.08
C ALA A 83 4.55 -10.12 17.90
N GLU A 84 5.82 -10.52 17.99
CA GLU A 84 6.85 -9.83 18.74
C GLU A 84 7.99 -9.37 17.82
N PRO A 85 8.76 -8.35 18.19
CA PRO A 85 9.95 -7.94 17.44
C PRO A 85 10.93 -9.10 17.24
N GLY A 86 11.25 -9.40 15.98
CA GLY A 86 12.11 -10.53 15.59
C GLY A 86 11.35 -11.73 15.02
N ASP A 87 10.03 -11.74 15.11
CA ASP A 87 9.22 -12.76 14.48
C ASP A 87 9.20 -12.63 12.95
N THR A 88 9.01 -13.75 12.27
CA THR A 88 8.81 -13.79 10.82
C THR A 88 7.31 -13.76 10.51
N ILE A 89 6.89 -12.83 9.68
CA ILE A 89 5.52 -12.72 9.20
C ILE A 89 5.42 -13.26 7.78
N ALA A 90 4.47 -14.18 7.53
CA ALA A 90 4.10 -14.64 6.20
C ALA A 90 2.89 -13.85 5.70
N ILE A 91 3.03 -13.18 4.56
CA ILE A 91 1.94 -12.44 3.90
C ILE A 91 1.59 -13.17 2.61
N HIS A 92 0.31 -13.53 2.45
CA HIS A 92 -0.22 -14.09 1.21
C HIS A 92 -1.04 -13.03 0.48
N ILE A 93 -0.59 -12.66 -0.72
CA ILE A 93 -1.33 -11.74 -1.58
C ILE A 93 -2.31 -12.56 -2.40
N GLU A 94 -3.60 -12.44 -2.11
CA GLU A 94 -4.66 -13.18 -2.81
C GLU A 94 -5.07 -12.52 -4.11
N LYS A 95 -5.12 -11.17 -4.12
CA LYS A 95 -5.55 -10.39 -5.26
C LYS A 95 -4.92 -9.01 -5.25
N LEU A 96 -4.53 -8.53 -6.42
CA LEU A 96 -4.06 -7.17 -6.65
C LEU A 96 -4.79 -6.62 -7.86
N GLU A 97 -5.44 -5.48 -7.71
CA GLU A 97 -6.17 -4.80 -8.77
C GLU A 97 -5.70 -3.35 -8.86
N PRO A 98 -5.44 -2.82 -10.05
CA PRO A 98 -5.19 -1.40 -10.23
C PRO A 98 -6.40 -0.58 -9.73
N ALA A 99 -6.15 0.46 -8.95
CA ALA A 99 -7.21 1.35 -8.46
C ALA A 99 -7.66 2.37 -9.53
N ARG A 100 -6.87 2.53 -10.59
CA ARG A 100 -7.10 3.47 -11.69
C ARG A 100 -6.83 2.79 -13.02
N ASP A 101 -7.29 3.40 -14.10
CA ASP A 101 -7.09 2.98 -15.49
C ASP A 101 -5.73 3.43 -16.07
N HIS A 102 -4.88 4.03 -15.27
CA HIS A 102 -3.56 4.51 -15.67
C HIS A 102 -2.54 4.39 -14.54
N GLY A 103 -1.27 4.33 -14.91
CA GLY A 103 -0.12 4.47 -14.03
C GLY A 103 0.58 5.81 -14.23
N ILE A 104 1.30 6.27 -13.22
CA ILE A 104 2.09 7.47 -13.25
C ILE A 104 3.55 7.10 -13.09
N SER A 105 4.42 7.66 -13.94
CA SER A 105 5.86 7.54 -13.82
C SER A 105 6.50 8.92 -13.99
N SER A 106 7.58 9.18 -13.30
CA SER A 106 8.30 10.43 -13.44
C SER A 106 9.80 10.25 -13.25
N PHE A 107 10.56 11.17 -13.84
CA PHE A 107 11.94 11.40 -13.46
C PHE A 107 11.97 12.40 -12.31
N PHE A 108 12.74 12.08 -11.30
CA PHE A 108 12.85 12.88 -10.09
C PHE A 108 14.29 13.35 -9.94
N PRO A 109 14.55 14.65 -9.70
CA PRO A 109 15.91 15.14 -9.47
C PRO A 109 16.57 14.39 -8.31
N GLY A 110 17.80 13.94 -8.52
CA GLY A 110 18.51 13.15 -7.52
C GLY A 110 18.18 11.66 -7.49
N PHE A 111 17.34 11.18 -8.42
CA PHE A 111 16.89 9.78 -8.44
C PHE A 111 17.23 9.10 -9.78
N GLY A 112 17.85 7.92 -9.71
CA GLY A 112 18.11 7.08 -10.87
C GLY A 112 19.18 7.63 -11.84
N ALA A 113 19.24 7.01 -13.02
CA ALA A 113 20.28 7.29 -14.03
C ALA A 113 20.10 8.64 -14.74
N LEU A 114 18.90 9.22 -14.72
CA LEU A 114 18.58 10.52 -15.32
C LEU A 114 18.52 11.61 -14.26
N ASN A 115 19.43 11.56 -13.31
CA ASN A 115 19.58 12.55 -12.26
C ASN A 115 19.67 13.97 -12.84
N GLY A 116 18.92 14.91 -12.28
CA GLY A 116 18.80 16.29 -12.76
C GLY A 116 17.65 16.53 -13.75
N THR A 117 16.94 15.47 -14.15
CA THR A 117 15.74 15.58 -14.98
C THR A 117 14.49 15.59 -14.09
N ASP A 118 13.54 16.49 -14.38
CA ASP A 118 12.23 16.54 -13.76
C ASP A 118 11.16 16.43 -14.86
N ARG A 119 10.46 15.31 -14.92
CA ARG A 119 9.52 15.01 -15.99
C ARG A 119 8.48 13.99 -15.56
N THR A 120 7.23 14.18 -15.96
CA THR A 120 6.13 13.25 -15.70
C THR A 120 5.64 12.59 -16.99
N ALA A 121 5.25 11.34 -16.90
CA ALA A 121 4.52 10.61 -17.92
C ALA A 121 3.32 9.91 -17.28
N ILE A 122 2.17 9.97 -17.93
CA ILE A 122 0.99 9.18 -17.59
C ILE A 122 0.89 8.05 -18.59
N LEU A 123 0.88 6.84 -18.08
CA LEU A 123 0.83 5.62 -18.87
C LEU A 123 -0.59 5.08 -18.81
N GLY A 124 -1.26 4.97 -19.96
CA GLY A 124 -2.58 4.35 -20.04
C GLY A 124 -2.56 2.87 -19.68
N ALA A 125 -3.67 2.36 -19.21
CA ALA A 125 -3.84 0.96 -18.80
C ALA A 125 -4.03 0.00 -19.99
N GLU A 126 -3.28 0.16 -21.05
CA GLU A 126 -3.14 -0.89 -22.07
C GLU A 126 -2.05 -1.88 -21.61
N LEU A 127 -2.41 -2.70 -20.63
CA LEU A 127 -1.62 -3.85 -20.18
C LEU A 127 -2.43 -5.13 -20.40
#